data_d31844a3a0918251adf53dd8c17a2514
#
_entry.id   d31844a3a0918251adf53dd8c17a2514
#
_cell.length_a   1.000
_cell.length_b   1.000
_cell.length_c   1.000
_cell.angle_alpha   90.00
_cell.angle_beta   90.00
_cell.angle_gamma   90.00
#
_symmetry.space_group_name_H-M   'P 1'
#
loop_
_entity.id
_entity.type
_entity.pdbx_description
1 polymer ?
#
loop_
_entity_poly.entity_id
_entity_poly.type
_entity_poly.pdbx_seq_one_letter_code
_entity_poly.pdbx_strand_id
1 'polypeptide(L)'
;MDSPSNEERRLNARQRKIRLLAGLFIGVLLIFTLLGNTLQGLTLPKVLTAEASPGELVHSFQGTAALQYGAERDLANPAGWKAAKVLVREGDRVRKGDTLIEYDAGEAQQQLADMKASLEKLKLSLGGLEAAYKQAAQDGDEAAKQNAKAAIETANIDISMQGQHLAALQQSLEENRRLNAPFDGTIIGISAEEGLTSAGGPDIRMSNASRGFRLELQIPGDVAELLRIGDELDVLLPDQDNRSVTGKVSGLRAGTGGGASGDGASGTDGYAAPAQLLTVSLQGDDLRSGEKARITLAKSGNPGTLLIPNAVVREDDAGAFVYTVESREGPLGNAYYAVRTGIVVAGSNGHTTAVNEGLFEGQQVIVDSTDPIIEGSRVRY
;
A
#
# COMPACT_ATOMS: atom_id res chain seq x y z
N MET A 1 -16.33 4.00 114.49
CA MET A 1 -16.70 4.49 113.16
C MET A 1 -15.65 5.50 112.78
N ASP A 2 -14.61 5.01 112.21
CA ASP A 2 -13.47 5.88 111.73
C ASP A 2 -13.78 6.47 110.44
N SER A 3 -13.79 7.79 110.42
CA SER A 3 -13.89 8.53 109.16
C SER A 3 -12.56 8.51 108.45
N PRO A 4 -12.50 8.13 107.14
CA PRO A 4 -11.25 8.08 106.46
C PRO A 4 -10.58 9.45 106.37
N SER A 5 -9.30 9.48 106.69
CA SER A 5 -8.47 10.67 106.77
C SER A 5 -8.42 11.45 105.44
N ASN A 6 -8.33 12.76 105.54
CA ASN A 6 -8.29 13.68 104.36
C ASN A 6 -7.12 13.40 103.35
N GLU A 7 -6.10 12.66 103.75
CA GLU A 7 -5.00 12.23 102.93
C GLU A 7 -5.35 11.11 101.97
N GLU A 8 -6.12 10.09 102.43
CA GLU A 8 -6.56 9.01 101.57
C GLU A 8 -7.50 9.49 100.43
N ARG A 9 -8.36 10.44 100.75
CA ARG A 9 -9.23 11.07 99.72
C ARG A 9 -8.40 11.87 98.67
N ARG A 10 -7.34 12.50 99.08
CA ARG A 10 -6.42 13.23 98.14
C ARG A 10 -5.57 12.28 97.25
N LEU A 11 -5.12 11.17 97.79
CA LEU A 11 -4.39 10.16 97.05
C LEU A 11 -5.27 9.43 96.04
N ASN A 12 -6.47 9.06 96.39
CA ASN A 12 -7.47 8.43 95.52
C ASN A 12 -7.93 9.41 94.42
N ALA A 13 -8.12 10.67 94.73
CA ALA A 13 -8.45 11.70 93.70
C ALA A 13 -7.31 11.97 92.75
N ARG A 14 -6.05 11.92 93.26
CA ARG A 14 -4.86 12.07 92.41
C ARG A 14 -4.62 10.88 91.48
N GLN A 15 -4.82 9.66 92.02
CA GLN A 15 -4.76 8.44 91.23
C GLN A 15 -5.88 8.36 90.15
N ARG A 16 -7.09 8.83 90.49
CA ARG A 16 -8.21 8.91 89.55
C ARG A 16 -7.95 9.92 88.41
N LYS A 17 -7.36 11.05 88.71
CA LYS A 17 -6.92 12.05 87.72
C LYS A 17 -5.79 11.54 86.84
N ILE A 18 -4.80 10.81 87.37
CA ILE A 18 -3.70 10.19 86.61
C ILE A 18 -4.24 9.11 85.70
N ARG A 19 -5.15 8.23 86.15
CA ARG A 19 -5.80 7.23 85.32
C ARG A 19 -6.64 7.84 84.17
N LEU A 20 -7.35 8.96 84.48
CA LEU A 20 -8.13 9.70 83.50
C LEU A 20 -7.20 10.37 82.44
N LEU A 21 -6.09 10.99 82.87
CA LEU A 21 -5.10 11.57 81.99
C LEU A 21 -4.38 10.52 81.16
N ALA A 22 -4.01 9.37 81.72
CA ALA A 22 -3.44 8.25 81.04
C ALA A 22 -4.40 7.65 79.98
N GLY A 23 -5.69 7.48 80.37
CA GLY A 23 -6.75 7.03 79.47
C GLY A 23 -6.99 8.01 78.27
N LEU A 24 -7.01 9.32 78.60
CA LEU A 24 -7.13 10.36 77.61
C LEU A 24 -5.93 10.36 76.68
N PHE A 25 -4.70 10.23 77.19
CA PHE A 25 -3.45 10.16 76.36
C PHE A 25 -3.46 8.95 75.45
N ILE A 26 -3.82 7.76 75.92
CA ILE A 26 -3.94 6.55 75.15
C ILE A 26 -5.04 6.72 74.08
N GLY A 27 -6.18 7.33 74.46
CA GLY A 27 -7.26 7.61 73.47
C GLY A 27 -6.86 8.57 72.40
N VAL A 28 -6.16 9.66 72.76
CA VAL A 28 -5.58 10.60 71.78
C VAL A 28 -4.54 9.92 70.88
N LEU A 29 -3.71 9.06 71.44
CA LEU A 29 -2.68 8.33 70.68
C LEU A 29 -3.30 7.34 69.68
N LEU A 30 -4.38 6.63 70.09
CA LEU A 30 -5.19 5.78 69.21
C LEU A 30 -5.91 6.59 68.12
N ILE A 31 -6.46 7.75 68.46
CA ILE A 31 -7.07 8.64 67.46
C ILE A 31 -6.01 9.14 66.45
N PHE A 32 -4.84 9.56 66.93
CA PHE A 32 -3.75 10.00 66.04
C PHE A 32 -3.22 8.89 65.13
N THR A 33 -3.12 7.65 65.62
CA THR A 33 -2.70 6.51 64.79
C THR A 33 -3.74 6.17 63.72
N LEU A 34 -5.03 6.19 64.07
CA LEU A 34 -6.14 5.96 63.13
C LEU A 34 -6.26 7.10 62.10
N LEU A 35 -6.23 8.35 62.57
CA LEU A 35 -6.27 9.53 61.72
C LEU A 35 -5.04 9.61 60.81
N GLY A 36 -3.84 9.30 61.31
CA GLY A 36 -2.61 9.30 60.54
C GLY A 36 -2.66 8.33 59.36
N ASN A 37 -3.17 7.13 59.56
CA ASN A 37 -3.32 6.14 58.51
C ASN A 37 -4.38 6.55 57.45
N THR A 38 -5.49 7.18 57.92
CA THR A 38 -6.55 7.67 57.04
C THR A 38 -6.08 8.87 56.21
N LEU A 39 -5.33 9.81 56.81
CA LEU A 39 -4.76 10.97 56.11
C LEU A 39 -3.70 10.56 55.09
N GLN A 40 -2.82 9.60 55.45
CA GLN A 40 -1.85 9.06 54.48
C GLN A 40 -2.55 8.42 53.27
N GLY A 41 -3.69 7.72 53.50
CA GLY A 41 -4.47 7.16 52.38
C GLY A 41 -5.06 8.20 51.43
N LEU A 42 -5.41 9.39 51.94
CA LEU A 42 -5.95 10.49 51.12
C LEU A 42 -4.90 11.24 50.28
N THR A 43 -3.63 11.25 50.70
CA THR A 43 -2.51 11.90 49.97
C THR A 43 -1.80 11.00 48.98
N LEU A 44 -2.21 9.72 48.89
CA LEU A 44 -1.60 8.81 47.91
C LEU A 44 -2.06 9.13 46.50
N PRO A 45 -1.17 8.98 45.49
CA PRO A 45 -1.52 9.10 44.06
C PRO A 45 -2.69 8.16 43.75
N LYS A 46 -3.72 8.71 43.12
CA LYS A 46 -4.82 7.90 42.59
C LYS A 46 -4.42 7.41 41.22
N VAL A 47 -4.53 6.11 40.99
CA VAL A 47 -4.22 5.49 39.69
C VAL A 47 -5.48 4.96 39.03
N LEU A 48 -5.52 5.08 37.73
CA LEU A 48 -6.49 4.39 36.88
C LEU A 48 -5.79 3.15 36.34
N THR A 49 -6.41 1.99 36.45
CA THR A 49 -5.84 0.74 35.99
C THR A 49 -6.66 0.14 34.85
N ALA A 50 -5.99 -0.63 34.02
CA ALA A 50 -6.60 -1.53 33.05
C ALA A 50 -6.13 -2.96 33.34
N GLU A 51 -6.97 -3.91 33.02
CA GLU A 51 -6.67 -5.33 33.21
C GLU A 51 -6.00 -5.91 31.96
N ALA A 52 -4.90 -6.63 32.14
CA ALA A 52 -4.29 -7.40 31.08
C ALA A 52 -5.19 -8.60 30.74
N SER A 53 -5.81 -8.57 29.58
CA SER A 53 -6.78 -9.58 29.15
C SER A 53 -6.25 -10.44 28.01
N PRO A 54 -6.52 -11.76 28.01
CA PRO A 54 -6.15 -12.59 26.89
C PRO A 54 -6.95 -12.20 25.65
N GLY A 55 -6.27 -12.11 24.51
CA GLY A 55 -6.91 -11.74 23.26
C GLY A 55 -5.97 -11.83 22.06
N GLU A 56 -6.56 -11.66 20.90
CA GLU A 56 -5.81 -11.56 19.66
C GLU A 56 -5.71 -10.10 19.24
N LEU A 57 -4.51 -9.65 18.91
CA LEU A 57 -4.31 -8.32 18.38
C LEU A 57 -4.92 -8.24 16.98
N VAL A 58 -6.00 -7.48 16.82
CA VAL A 58 -6.64 -7.29 15.52
C VAL A 58 -6.08 -6.03 14.88
N HIS A 59 -5.38 -6.20 13.75
CA HIS A 59 -5.04 -5.11 12.87
C HIS A 59 -6.20 -4.88 11.91
N SER A 60 -6.84 -3.73 11.99
CA SER A 60 -7.93 -3.35 11.10
C SER A 60 -7.56 -2.08 10.34
N PHE A 61 -7.79 -2.11 9.05
CA PHE A 61 -7.61 -0.97 8.18
C PHE A 61 -8.79 -0.88 7.21
N GLN A 62 -9.30 0.32 7.00
CA GLN A 62 -10.28 0.61 5.97
C GLN A 62 -9.74 1.71 5.06
N GLY A 63 -9.80 1.46 3.76
CA GLY A 63 -9.40 2.43 2.78
C GLY A 63 -10.29 2.40 1.55
N THR A 64 -10.37 3.54 0.86
CA THR A 64 -11.14 3.70 -0.38
C THR A 64 -10.20 4.21 -1.47
N ALA A 65 -10.25 3.59 -2.64
CA ALA A 65 -9.55 4.07 -3.81
C ALA A 65 -10.41 3.86 -5.07
N ALA A 66 -10.03 4.50 -6.18
CA ALA A 66 -10.71 4.32 -7.45
C ALA A 66 -10.12 3.13 -8.21
N LEU A 67 -10.99 2.34 -8.84
CA LEU A 67 -10.58 1.28 -9.76
C LEU A 67 -9.87 1.87 -10.97
N GLN A 68 -8.77 1.27 -11.37
CA GLN A 68 -8.02 1.59 -12.58
C GLN A 68 -7.99 0.35 -13.48
N TYR A 69 -7.79 0.54 -14.77
CA TYR A 69 -7.53 -0.60 -15.65
C TYR A 69 -6.25 -1.33 -15.24
N GLY A 70 -6.28 -2.66 -15.25
CA GLY A 70 -5.14 -3.51 -14.84
C GLY A 70 -3.90 -3.33 -15.71
N ALA A 71 -4.10 -3.07 -16.99
CA ALA A 71 -3.04 -2.68 -17.93
C ALA A 71 -3.61 -1.79 -19.05
N GLU A 72 -2.86 -0.77 -19.39
CA GLU A 72 -3.15 0.12 -20.50
C GLU A 72 -2.05 0.01 -21.56
N ARG A 73 -2.41 0.22 -22.82
CA ARG A 73 -1.48 0.23 -23.93
C ARG A 73 -1.74 1.43 -24.82
N ASP A 74 -0.70 2.17 -25.04
CA ASP A 74 -0.67 3.24 -26.03
C ASP A 74 -0.37 2.66 -27.42
N LEU A 75 -1.19 3.01 -28.38
CA LEU A 75 -1.09 2.58 -29.79
C LEU A 75 -0.88 3.80 -30.64
N ALA A 76 0.10 3.73 -31.54
CA ALA A 76 0.41 4.80 -32.48
C ALA A 76 0.81 4.20 -33.84
N ASN A 77 0.62 4.95 -34.89
CA ASN A 77 1.16 4.58 -36.20
C ASN A 77 2.64 4.95 -36.31
N PRO A 78 3.56 3.97 -36.41
CA PRO A 78 5.00 4.25 -36.51
C PRO A 78 5.40 4.98 -37.78
N ALA A 79 4.59 4.91 -38.85
CA ALA A 79 4.84 5.62 -40.10
C ALA A 79 4.47 7.12 -40.07
N GLY A 80 3.74 7.57 -39.01
CA GLY A 80 3.34 8.97 -38.84
C GLY A 80 2.37 9.49 -39.91
N TRP A 81 1.55 8.62 -40.48
CA TRP A 81 0.58 9.00 -41.52
C TRP A 81 -0.62 9.70 -40.93
N LYS A 82 -1.35 10.49 -41.74
CA LYS A 82 -2.59 11.15 -41.34
C LYS A 82 -3.70 10.12 -41.10
N ALA A 83 -4.46 10.29 -40.05
CA ALA A 83 -5.66 9.49 -39.83
C ALA A 83 -6.71 9.84 -40.91
N ALA A 84 -7.05 8.87 -41.75
CA ALA A 84 -8.09 9.03 -42.76
C ALA A 84 -9.49 8.86 -42.15
N LYS A 85 -9.64 7.85 -41.27
CA LYS A 85 -10.88 7.59 -40.52
C LYS A 85 -10.57 7.00 -39.17
N VAL A 86 -11.31 7.46 -38.15
CA VAL A 86 -11.33 6.86 -36.80
C VAL A 86 -12.62 6.05 -36.68
N LEU A 87 -12.50 4.73 -36.53
CA LEU A 87 -13.62 3.78 -36.59
C LEU A 87 -14.22 3.43 -35.23
N VAL A 88 -13.61 3.92 -34.13
CA VAL A 88 -13.99 3.62 -32.76
C VAL A 88 -14.21 4.89 -31.95
N ARG A 89 -14.88 4.75 -30.80
CA ARG A 89 -15.13 5.83 -29.83
C ARG A 89 -14.58 5.44 -28.47
N GLU A 90 -14.36 6.43 -27.61
CA GLU A 90 -14.04 6.17 -26.21
C GLU A 90 -15.17 5.39 -25.55
N GLY A 91 -14.79 4.35 -24.78
CA GLY A 91 -15.72 3.42 -24.15
C GLY A 91 -16.07 2.18 -24.99
N ASP A 92 -15.72 2.14 -26.29
CA ASP A 92 -16.01 0.98 -27.14
C ASP A 92 -15.19 -0.23 -26.73
N ARG A 93 -15.86 -1.41 -26.72
CA ARG A 93 -15.19 -2.70 -26.55
C ARG A 93 -14.78 -3.24 -27.90
N VAL A 94 -13.50 -3.57 -28.06
CA VAL A 94 -12.91 -4.09 -29.27
C VAL A 94 -12.25 -5.44 -29.05
N ARG A 95 -12.22 -6.26 -30.10
CA ARG A 95 -11.54 -7.55 -30.10
C ARG A 95 -10.19 -7.43 -30.78
N LYS A 96 -9.30 -8.36 -30.45
CA LYS A 96 -8.02 -8.48 -31.13
C LYS A 96 -8.21 -8.59 -32.64
N GLY A 97 -7.53 -7.69 -33.39
CA GLY A 97 -7.61 -7.64 -34.85
C GLY A 97 -8.64 -6.64 -35.40
N ASP A 98 -9.53 -6.11 -34.58
CA ASP A 98 -10.46 -5.06 -35.02
C ASP A 98 -9.69 -3.82 -35.48
N THR A 99 -10.11 -3.23 -36.62
CA THR A 99 -9.48 -2.01 -37.14
C THR A 99 -10.00 -0.80 -36.36
N LEU A 100 -9.08 -0.04 -35.77
CA LEU A 100 -9.37 1.13 -34.95
C LEU A 100 -9.29 2.41 -35.77
N ILE A 101 -8.23 2.55 -36.57
CA ILE A 101 -7.95 3.71 -37.40
C ILE A 101 -7.53 3.24 -38.78
N GLU A 102 -8.00 3.90 -39.84
CA GLU A 102 -7.47 3.81 -41.18
C GLU A 102 -6.64 5.07 -41.46
N TYR A 103 -5.45 4.87 -42.03
CA TYR A 103 -4.51 5.97 -42.33
C TYR A 103 -4.46 6.25 -43.82
N ASP A 104 -4.21 7.51 -44.16
CA ASP A 104 -3.98 7.94 -45.53
C ASP A 104 -2.56 7.54 -45.94
N ALA A 105 -2.49 6.53 -46.82
CA ALA A 105 -1.26 6.02 -47.37
C ALA A 105 -0.97 6.53 -48.81
N GLY A 106 -1.64 7.60 -49.24
CA GLY A 106 -1.56 8.10 -50.62
C GLY A 106 -0.12 8.40 -51.06
N GLU A 107 0.65 9.08 -50.20
CA GLU A 107 2.07 9.37 -50.52
C GLU A 107 2.91 8.09 -50.60
N ALA A 108 2.71 7.13 -49.71
CA ALA A 108 3.44 5.87 -49.73
C ALA A 108 3.06 5.01 -50.95
N GLN A 109 1.81 5.05 -51.39
CA GLN A 109 1.36 4.39 -52.61
C GLN A 109 2.01 5.01 -53.87
N GLN A 110 2.11 6.36 -53.92
CA GLN A 110 2.80 7.05 -54.98
C GLN A 110 4.30 6.67 -55.04
N GLN A 111 4.98 6.69 -53.87
CA GLN A 111 6.37 6.26 -53.78
C GLN A 111 6.56 4.82 -54.26
N LEU A 112 5.63 3.91 -53.89
CA LEU A 112 5.65 2.52 -54.37
C LEU A 112 5.52 2.42 -55.88
N ALA A 113 4.64 3.23 -56.49
CA ALA A 113 4.49 3.27 -57.95
C ALA A 113 5.76 3.77 -58.62
N ASP A 114 6.37 4.84 -58.10
CA ASP A 114 7.61 5.40 -58.62
C ASP A 114 8.80 4.42 -58.51
N MET A 115 8.91 3.69 -57.39
CA MET A 115 9.93 2.65 -57.20
C MET A 115 9.73 1.47 -58.18
N LYS A 116 8.48 1.04 -58.40
CA LYS A 116 8.17 0.02 -59.40
C LYS A 116 8.59 0.45 -60.81
N ALA A 117 8.29 1.68 -61.19
CA ALA A 117 8.70 2.21 -62.50
C ALA A 117 10.23 2.31 -62.61
N SER A 118 10.92 2.72 -61.55
CA SER A 118 12.40 2.74 -61.52
C SER A 118 13.00 1.35 -61.64
N LEU A 119 12.47 0.35 -60.93
CA LEU A 119 12.92 -1.05 -61.03
C LEU A 119 12.73 -1.59 -62.47
N GLU A 120 11.60 -1.29 -63.10
CA GLU A 120 11.33 -1.72 -64.47
C GLU A 120 12.32 -1.08 -65.48
N LYS A 121 12.65 0.20 -65.32
CA LYS A 121 13.69 0.89 -66.11
C LYS A 121 15.06 0.24 -65.95
N LEU A 122 15.42 -0.17 -64.70
CA LEU A 122 16.68 -0.89 -64.46
C LEU A 122 16.72 -2.25 -65.20
N LYS A 123 15.60 -2.99 -65.14
CA LYS A 123 15.49 -4.27 -65.89
C LYS A 123 15.60 -4.11 -67.39
N LEU A 124 14.98 -3.06 -67.94
CA LEU A 124 15.11 -2.75 -69.35
C LEU A 124 16.57 -2.39 -69.72
N SER A 125 17.26 -1.63 -68.88
CA SER A 125 18.68 -1.31 -69.05
C SER A 125 19.54 -2.56 -69.01
N LEU A 126 19.26 -3.52 -68.09
CA LEU A 126 19.97 -4.81 -68.05
C LEU A 126 19.87 -5.57 -69.38
N GLY A 127 18.67 -5.60 -70.01
CA GLY A 127 18.50 -6.22 -71.35
C GLY A 127 19.41 -5.60 -72.44
N GLY A 128 19.64 -4.27 -72.40
CA GLY A 128 20.58 -3.59 -73.25
C GLY A 128 22.04 -4.00 -73.04
N LEU A 129 22.43 -4.12 -71.71
CA LEU A 129 23.78 -4.59 -71.35
C LEU A 129 24.02 -6.05 -71.78
N GLU A 130 23.03 -6.91 -71.66
CA GLU A 130 23.08 -8.30 -72.10
C GLU A 130 23.22 -8.40 -73.59
N ALA A 131 22.55 -7.53 -74.37
CA ALA A 131 22.72 -7.44 -75.84
C ALA A 131 24.15 -6.98 -76.22
N ALA A 132 24.69 -5.97 -75.52
CA ALA A 132 26.06 -5.50 -75.73
C ALA A 132 27.11 -6.60 -75.43
N TYR A 133 26.90 -7.38 -74.34
CA TYR A 133 27.76 -8.52 -74.03
C TYR A 133 27.76 -9.59 -75.14
N LYS A 134 26.54 -9.92 -75.63
CA LYS A 134 26.42 -10.89 -76.75
C LYS A 134 27.14 -10.40 -78.00
N GLN A 135 27.02 -9.12 -78.36
CA GLN A 135 27.68 -8.53 -79.50
C GLN A 135 29.21 -8.58 -79.33
N ALA A 136 29.75 -8.13 -78.20
CA ALA A 136 31.18 -8.17 -77.88
C ALA A 136 31.78 -9.60 -77.97
N ALA A 137 30.99 -10.59 -77.53
CA ALA A 137 31.36 -12.00 -77.60
C ALA A 137 31.40 -12.51 -79.07
N GLN A 138 30.49 -12.05 -79.90
CA GLN A 138 30.50 -12.39 -81.37
C GLN A 138 31.66 -11.75 -82.11
N ASP A 139 32.00 -10.50 -81.73
CA ASP A 139 33.09 -9.74 -82.36
C ASP A 139 34.49 -10.17 -81.90
N GLY A 140 34.57 -11.01 -80.87
CA GLY A 140 35.82 -11.48 -80.28
C GLY A 140 36.58 -10.43 -79.46
N ASP A 141 35.91 -9.34 -79.05
CA ASP A 141 36.50 -8.26 -78.26
C ASP A 141 36.40 -8.63 -76.75
N GLU A 142 37.48 -9.23 -76.26
CA GLU A 142 37.54 -9.66 -74.81
C GLU A 142 37.50 -8.49 -73.85
N ALA A 143 37.99 -7.30 -74.23
CA ALA A 143 37.94 -6.12 -73.36
C ALA A 143 36.49 -5.58 -73.21
N ALA A 144 35.77 -5.42 -74.29
CA ALA A 144 34.37 -5.03 -74.33
C ALA A 144 33.47 -6.04 -73.59
N LYS A 145 33.74 -7.34 -73.79
CA LYS A 145 33.02 -8.43 -73.09
C LYS A 145 33.21 -8.38 -71.58
N GLN A 146 34.44 -8.17 -71.08
CA GLN A 146 34.67 -8.04 -69.62
C GLN A 146 34.02 -6.78 -69.06
N ASN A 147 34.06 -5.65 -69.75
CA ASN A 147 33.37 -4.44 -69.35
C ASN A 147 31.86 -4.62 -69.30
N ALA A 148 31.25 -5.24 -70.31
CA ALA A 148 29.81 -5.53 -70.29
C ALA A 148 29.43 -6.49 -69.22
N LYS A 149 30.26 -7.51 -68.91
CA LYS A 149 30.00 -8.43 -67.77
C LYS A 149 29.98 -7.71 -66.44
N ALA A 150 30.99 -6.84 -66.20
CA ALA A 150 31.01 -6.06 -64.92
C ALA A 150 29.79 -5.11 -64.80
N ALA A 151 29.37 -4.50 -65.94
CA ALA A 151 28.17 -3.66 -65.95
C ALA A 151 26.91 -4.46 -65.69
N ILE A 152 26.76 -5.69 -66.18
CA ILE A 152 25.66 -6.60 -65.90
C ILE A 152 25.64 -6.98 -64.42
N GLU A 153 26.79 -7.32 -63.82
CA GLU A 153 26.90 -7.64 -62.41
C GLU A 153 26.47 -6.46 -61.52
N THR A 154 26.92 -5.24 -61.86
CA THR A 154 26.51 -4.00 -61.17
C THR A 154 25.00 -3.78 -61.32
N ALA A 155 24.45 -3.88 -62.54
CA ALA A 155 23.00 -3.72 -62.73
C ALA A 155 22.16 -4.75 -61.97
N ASN A 156 22.62 -6.00 -61.85
CA ASN A 156 21.94 -7.02 -61.07
C ASN A 156 21.95 -6.70 -59.59
N ILE A 157 23.06 -6.14 -59.08
CA ILE A 157 23.11 -5.67 -57.65
C ILE A 157 22.11 -4.53 -57.43
N ASP A 158 22.08 -3.54 -58.34
CA ASP A 158 21.15 -2.40 -58.24
C ASP A 158 19.68 -2.85 -58.31
N ILE A 159 19.35 -3.78 -59.21
CA ILE A 159 18.02 -4.38 -59.30
C ILE A 159 17.64 -5.11 -58.01
N SER A 160 18.59 -5.87 -57.44
CA SER A 160 18.36 -6.57 -56.17
C SER A 160 18.10 -5.61 -55.01
N MET A 161 18.94 -4.57 -54.86
CA MET A 161 18.75 -3.55 -53.84
C MET A 161 17.41 -2.82 -53.99
N GLN A 162 17.08 -2.39 -55.23
CA GLN A 162 15.81 -1.72 -55.48
C GLN A 162 14.61 -2.65 -55.22
N GLY A 163 14.74 -3.94 -55.53
CA GLY A 163 13.73 -4.95 -55.20
C GLY A 163 13.49 -5.13 -53.70
N GLN A 164 14.58 -5.11 -52.91
CA GLN A 164 14.49 -5.16 -51.44
C GLN A 164 13.82 -3.90 -50.86
N HIS A 165 14.18 -2.70 -51.35
CA HIS A 165 13.53 -1.47 -50.92
C HIS A 165 12.04 -1.46 -51.25
N LEU A 166 11.66 -1.94 -52.43
CA LEU A 166 10.27 -2.05 -52.85
C LEU A 166 9.48 -3.02 -51.94
N ALA A 167 10.06 -4.17 -51.62
CA ALA A 167 9.44 -5.14 -50.74
C ALA A 167 9.26 -4.56 -49.33
N ALA A 168 10.27 -3.86 -48.81
CA ALA A 168 10.17 -3.21 -47.48
C ALA A 168 9.08 -2.12 -47.43
N LEU A 169 8.97 -1.30 -48.52
CA LEU A 169 7.92 -0.28 -48.60
C LEU A 169 6.52 -0.91 -48.71
N GLN A 170 6.37 -2.01 -49.46
CA GLN A 170 5.11 -2.76 -49.55
C GLN A 170 4.71 -3.30 -48.20
N GLN A 171 5.63 -3.93 -47.46
CA GLN A 171 5.37 -4.43 -46.11
C GLN A 171 4.98 -3.30 -45.16
N SER A 172 5.73 -2.20 -45.13
CA SER A 172 5.41 -1.03 -44.33
C SER A 172 4.00 -0.47 -44.61
N LEU A 173 3.61 -0.46 -45.91
CA LEU A 173 2.29 0.00 -46.32
C LEU A 173 1.17 -0.92 -45.81
N GLU A 174 1.35 -2.23 -45.88
CA GLU A 174 0.39 -3.20 -45.38
C GLU A 174 0.24 -3.13 -43.88
N GLU A 175 1.34 -3.04 -43.12
CA GLU A 175 1.36 -3.00 -41.67
C GLU A 175 0.82 -1.67 -41.11
N ASN A 176 1.13 -0.52 -41.75
CA ASN A 176 0.82 0.80 -41.17
C ASN A 176 -0.43 1.46 -41.77
N ARG A 177 -1.05 0.87 -42.79
CA ARG A 177 -2.28 1.39 -43.38
C ARG A 177 -3.47 1.36 -42.37
N ARG A 178 -3.44 0.45 -41.40
CA ARG A 178 -4.47 0.27 -40.38
C ARG A 178 -3.86 0.06 -39.04
N LEU A 179 -4.41 0.73 -38.06
CA LEU A 179 -4.12 0.43 -36.64
C LEU A 179 -5.15 -0.57 -36.16
N ASN A 180 -4.70 -1.78 -35.84
CA ASN A 180 -5.56 -2.85 -35.35
C ASN A 180 -5.33 -3.06 -33.85
N ALA A 181 -6.40 -3.48 -33.13
CA ALA A 181 -6.34 -3.85 -31.74
C ALA A 181 -5.41 -5.06 -31.52
N PRO A 182 -4.35 -4.95 -30.71
CA PRO A 182 -3.43 -6.06 -30.45
C PRO A 182 -3.98 -7.14 -29.52
N PHE A 183 -5.04 -6.83 -28.77
CA PHE A 183 -5.73 -7.69 -27.80
C PHE A 183 -7.18 -7.21 -27.60
N ASP A 184 -7.98 -8.03 -26.91
CA ASP A 184 -9.36 -7.68 -26.51
C ASP A 184 -9.32 -6.64 -25.40
N GLY A 185 -10.09 -5.55 -25.56
CA GLY A 185 -10.04 -4.46 -24.57
C GLY A 185 -11.11 -3.39 -24.78
N THR A 186 -10.97 -2.30 -24.05
CA THR A 186 -11.83 -1.12 -24.15
C THR A 186 -10.97 0.10 -24.54
N ILE A 187 -11.49 0.93 -25.43
CA ILE A 187 -10.86 2.20 -25.82
C ILE A 187 -11.05 3.20 -24.68
N ILE A 188 -9.94 3.73 -24.14
CA ILE A 188 -9.95 4.64 -22.97
C ILE A 188 -9.55 6.07 -23.34
N GLY A 189 -9.02 6.27 -24.51
CA GLY A 189 -8.70 7.61 -25.03
C GLY A 189 -8.38 7.57 -26.50
N ILE A 190 -8.78 8.59 -27.23
CA ILE A 190 -8.50 8.80 -28.66
C ILE A 190 -7.92 10.19 -28.81
N SER A 191 -6.68 10.27 -29.29
CA SER A 191 -5.99 11.52 -29.61
C SER A 191 -5.87 11.75 -31.10
N ALA A 192 -6.19 10.74 -31.93
CA ALA A 192 -6.18 10.84 -33.37
C ALA A 192 -7.36 11.67 -33.87
N GLU A 193 -7.07 12.63 -34.76
CA GLU A 193 -8.06 13.45 -35.43
C GLU A 193 -8.03 13.19 -36.94
N GLU A 194 -9.20 13.03 -37.58
CA GLU A 194 -9.28 12.77 -39.01
C GLU A 194 -8.67 13.94 -39.83
N GLY A 195 -7.84 13.63 -40.77
CA GLY A 195 -7.11 14.60 -41.59
C GLY A 195 -5.79 15.10 -41.01
N LEU A 196 -5.48 14.79 -39.75
CA LEU A 196 -4.25 15.20 -39.08
C LEU A 196 -3.30 14.04 -38.82
N THR A 197 -2.03 14.38 -38.67
CA THR A 197 -1.00 13.46 -38.17
C THR A 197 -0.95 13.59 -36.65
N SER A 198 -0.71 12.49 -35.95
CA SER A 198 -0.51 12.52 -34.51
C SER A 198 0.66 13.41 -34.13
N ALA A 199 0.47 14.32 -33.20
CA ALA A 199 1.47 15.29 -32.75
C ALA A 199 2.52 14.69 -31.81
N GLY A 200 2.99 13.44 -32.12
CA GLY A 200 4.03 12.74 -31.33
C GLY A 200 3.53 12.01 -30.08
N GLY A 201 2.22 11.94 -29.88
CA GLY A 201 1.56 11.15 -28.84
C GLY A 201 0.94 9.85 -29.38
N PRO A 202 0.33 9.03 -28.52
CA PRO A 202 -0.41 7.85 -28.96
C PRO A 202 -1.69 8.27 -29.70
N ASP A 203 -2.04 7.56 -30.76
CA ASP A 203 -3.29 7.75 -31.49
C ASP A 203 -4.50 7.26 -30.67
N ILE A 204 -4.33 6.12 -30.04
CA ILE A 204 -5.34 5.47 -29.21
C ILE A 204 -4.68 4.93 -27.94
N ARG A 205 -5.38 5.08 -26.83
CA ARG A 205 -5.09 4.38 -25.58
C ARG A 205 -6.18 3.35 -25.32
N MET A 206 -5.79 2.10 -25.07
CA MET A 206 -6.75 1.04 -24.76
C MET A 206 -6.37 0.25 -23.51
N SER A 207 -7.37 -0.25 -22.79
CA SER A 207 -7.20 -1.18 -21.68
C SER A 207 -7.14 -2.62 -22.19
N ASN A 208 -6.42 -3.48 -21.46
CA ASN A 208 -6.39 -4.91 -21.75
C ASN A 208 -7.43 -5.64 -20.88
N ALA A 209 -8.49 -6.16 -21.49
CA ALA A 209 -9.57 -6.86 -20.80
C ALA A 209 -9.08 -8.07 -20.00
N SER A 210 -8.06 -8.80 -20.50
CA SER A 210 -7.52 -9.99 -19.80
C SER A 210 -6.77 -9.67 -18.50
N ARG A 211 -6.40 -8.41 -18.29
CA ARG A 211 -5.70 -7.94 -17.10
C ARG A 211 -6.66 -7.40 -16.03
N GLY A 212 -7.97 -7.32 -16.33
CA GLY A 212 -9.00 -6.84 -15.42
C GLY A 212 -8.76 -5.41 -14.93
N PHE A 213 -9.03 -5.20 -13.64
CA PHE A 213 -8.85 -3.93 -12.95
C PHE A 213 -7.81 -4.05 -11.84
N ARG A 214 -7.25 -2.92 -11.44
CA ARG A 214 -6.38 -2.80 -10.28
C ARG A 214 -6.88 -1.69 -9.36
N LEU A 215 -6.63 -1.88 -8.09
CA LEU A 215 -6.84 -0.91 -7.03
C LEU A 215 -5.50 -0.64 -6.37
N GLU A 216 -5.12 0.61 -6.23
CA GLU A 216 -3.91 1.03 -5.53
C GLU A 216 -4.28 1.82 -4.28
N LEU A 217 -3.77 1.40 -3.13
CA LEU A 217 -4.11 1.96 -1.84
C LEU A 217 -2.88 2.03 -0.94
N GLN A 218 -2.69 3.16 -0.28
CA GLN A 218 -1.67 3.27 0.76
C GLN A 218 -2.17 2.66 2.06
N ILE A 219 -1.41 1.73 2.60
CA ILE A 219 -1.72 1.03 3.86
C ILE A 219 -0.58 1.24 4.86
N PRO A 220 -0.87 1.25 6.17
CA PRO A 220 0.15 1.26 7.22
C PRO A 220 1.06 0.04 7.12
N GLY A 221 2.34 0.20 7.52
CA GLY A 221 3.33 -0.86 7.41
C GLY A 221 3.02 -2.09 8.25
N ASP A 222 2.45 -1.92 9.43
CA ASP A 222 2.01 -2.99 10.33
C ASP A 222 0.91 -3.88 9.69
N VAL A 223 -0.01 -3.27 8.93
CA VAL A 223 -1.02 -4.00 8.15
C VAL A 223 -0.38 -4.69 6.94
N ALA A 224 0.58 -4.03 6.29
CA ALA A 224 1.26 -4.58 5.12
C ALA A 224 2.08 -5.84 5.43
N GLU A 225 2.71 -5.92 6.61
CA GLU A 225 3.47 -7.10 7.07
C GLU A 225 2.59 -8.35 7.22
N LEU A 226 1.30 -8.18 7.41
CA LEU A 226 0.34 -9.27 7.54
C LEU A 226 -0.18 -9.79 6.20
N LEU A 227 0.07 -9.06 5.09
CA LEU A 227 -0.39 -9.41 3.76
C LEU A 227 0.71 -10.09 2.95
N ARG A 228 0.30 -11.06 2.14
CA ARG A 228 1.17 -11.74 1.18
C ARG A 228 0.64 -11.57 -0.23
N ILE A 229 1.54 -11.54 -1.19
CA ILE A 229 1.16 -11.57 -2.60
C ILE A 229 0.39 -12.87 -2.86
N GLY A 230 -0.80 -12.74 -3.44
CA GLY A 230 -1.73 -13.84 -3.68
C GLY A 230 -2.87 -13.96 -2.67
N ASP A 231 -2.85 -13.23 -1.55
CA ASP A 231 -3.96 -13.21 -0.59
C ASP A 231 -5.23 -12.65 -1.25
N GLU A 232 -6.37 -13.23 -0.91
CA GLU A 232 -7.68 -12.80 -1.37
C GLU A 232 -8.27 -11.79 -0.37
N LEU A 233 -8.84 -10.72 -0.91
CA LEU A 233 -9.43 -9.62 -0.13
C LEU A 233 -10.84 -9.32 -0.65
N ASP A 234 -11.74 -9.03 0.28
CA ASP A 234 -13.07 -8.56 -0.07
C ASP A 234 -13.04 -7.05 -0.37
N VAL A 235 -13.42 -6.71 -1.59
CA VAL A 235 -13.51 -5.35 -2.09
C VAL A 235 -14.98 -4.98 -2.26
N LEU A 236 -15.42 -3.99 -1.50
CA LEU A 236 -16.80 -3.49 -1.57
C LEU A 236 -16.90 -2.35 -2.59
N LEU A 237 -17.89 -2.41 -3.44
CA LEU A 237 -18.24 -1.37 -4.42
C LEU A 237 -19.51 -0.63 -3.93
N PRO A 238 -19.35 0.53 -3.25
CA PRO A 238 -20.49 1.22 -2.65
C PRO A 238 -21.51 1.72 -3.68
N ASP A 239 -21.04 2.05 -4.89
CA ASP A 239 -21.88 2.60 -5.96
C ASP A 239 -22.74 1.52 -6.66
N GLN A 240 -22.52 0.24 -6.35
CA GLN A 240 -23.27 -0.92 -6.86
C GLN A 240 -23.96 -1.68 -5.72
N ASP A 241 -24.84 -1.06 -4.96
CA ASP A 241 -25.58 -1.66 -3.84
C ASP A 241 -24.70 -2.40 -2.81
N ASN A 242 -23.48 -1.87 -2.54
CA ASN A 242 -22.48 -2.51 -1.68
C ASN A 242 -22.08 -3.93 -2.14
N ARG A 243 -22.02 -4.15 -3.43
CA ARG A 243 -21.56 -5.43 -3.99
C ARG A 243 -20.14 -5.73 -3.56
N SER A 244 -19.92 -6.95 -3.08
CA SER A 244 -18.58 -7.45 -2.76
C SER A 244 -18.00 -8.20 -3.98
N VAL A 245 -16.75 -7.91 -4.28
CA VAL A 245 -15.95 -8.59 -5.32
C VAL A 245 -14.64 -9.05 -4.68
N THR A 246 -14.24 -10.28 -4.95
CA THR A 246 -12.95 -10.79 -4.47
C THR A 246 -11.82 -10.20 -5.29
N GLY A 247 -10.93 -9.49 -4.60
CA GLY A 247 -9.68 -9.00 -5.16
C GLY A 247 -8.50 -9.87 -4.71
N LYS A 248 -7.40 -9.86 -5.47
CA LYS A 248 -6.19 -10.60 -5.15
C LYS A 248 -5.01 -9.64 -4.99
N VAL A 249 -4.26 -9.76 -3.90
CA VAL A 249 -3.03 -8.97 -3.69
C VAL A 249 -2.03 -9.30 -4.78
N SER A 250 -1.73 -8.33 -5.63
CA SER A 250 -0.79 -8.49 -6.75
C SER A 250 0.56 -7.82 -6.52
N GLY A 251 0.64 -6.90 -5.55
CA GLY A 251 1.88 -6.23 -5.20
C GLY A 251 1.83 -5.45 -3.90
N LEU A 252 2.98 -5.39 -3.23
CA LEU A 252 3.27 -4.56 -2.08
C LEU A 252 4.57 -3.82 -2.37
N ARG A 253 4.58 -2.50 -2.29
CA ARG A 253 5.77 -1.67 -2.54
C ARG A 253 5.90 -0.62 -1.45
N ALA A 254 7.13 -0.23 -1.14
CA ALA A 254 7.38 0.89 -0.24
C ALA A 254 6.73 2.16 -0.82
N GLY A 255 5.84 2.80 -0.05
CA GLY A 255 5.21 4.06 -0.44
C GLY A 255 6.22 5.20 -0.35
N THR A 256 6.24 6.07 -1.36
CA THR A 256 6.95 7.36 -1.26
C THR A 256 6.12 8.27 -0.39
N GLY A 257 6.59 8.58 0.81
CA GLY A 257 5.92 9.27 1.89
C GLY A 257 4.95 10.40 1.49
N GLY A 258 3.69 10.10 1.58
CA GLY A 258 2.55 11.01 1.48
C GLY A 258 1.42 10.37 2.26
N GLY A 259 0.88 11.08 3.25
CA GLY A 259 -0.01 10.57 4.26
C GLY A 259 -1.09 9.62 3.79
N ALA A 260 -1.30 8.58 4.56
CA ALA A 260 -2.38 7.63 4.37
C ALA A 260 -3.72 8.37 4.28
N SER A 261 -4.37 8.32 3.11
CA SER A 261 -5.75 8.80 2.95
C SER A 261 -6.70 7.75 3.51
N GLY A 262 -6.71 7.60 4.83
CA GLY A 262 -7.67 6.78 5.57
C GLY A 262 -8.29 7.62 6.67
N ASP A 263 -9.60 7.62 6.72
CA ASP A 263 -10.43 8.33 7.72
C ASP A 263 -10.33 7.64 9.09
N GLY A 264 -9.14 7.64 9.70
CA GLY A 264 -8.89 6.92 10.95
C GLY A 264 -7.53 7.14 11.60
N ALA A 265 -6.60 7.85 10.95
CA ALA A 265 -5.30 8.13 11.55
C ALA A 265 -5.29 9.50 12.24
N SER A 266 -5.98 9.60 13.38
CA SER A 266 -5.78 10.69 14.35
C SER A 266 -5.12 10.10 15.58
N GLY A 267 -3.86 10.29 15.75
CA GLY A 267 -3.20 9.90 16.98
C GLY A 267 -1.68 9.98 16.95
N THR A 268 -1.17 11.02 17.54
CA THR A 268 0.07 11.12 18.33
C THR A 268 1.36 10.47 17.79
N ASP A 269 2.38 11.30 17.80
CA ASP A 269 3.81 11.05 17.59
C ASP A 269 4.30 9.72 18.23
N GLY A 270 4.20 8.66 17.47
CA GLY A 270 4.78 7.36 17.76
C GLY A 270 5.13 6.73 16.42
N TYR A 271 6.33 6.20 16.28
CA TYR A 271 6.91 5.56 15.11
C TYR A 271 5.88 4.88 14.19
N ALA A 272 5.28 5.66 13.30
CA ALA A 272 4.40 5.11 12.27
C ALA A 272 5.29 4.32 11.30
N ALA A 273 5.07 3.02 11.22
CA ALA A 273 5.71 2.20 10.21
C ALA A 273 5.49 2.84 8.82
N PRO A 274 6.51 2.88 7.96
CA PRO A 274 6.42 3.56 6.67
C PRO A 274 5.23 3.01 5.87
N ALA A 275 4.40 3.90 5.33
CA ALA A 275 3.27 3.52 4.51
C ALA A 275 3.72 2.69 3.30
N GLN A 276 2.97 1.66 2.96
CA GLN A 276 3.21 0.82 1.79
C GLN A 276 2.07 0.97 0.77
N LEU A 277 2.40 0.85 -0.51
CA LEU A 277 1.43 0.84 -1.59
C LEU A 277 0.98 -0.60 -1.85
N LEU A 278 -0.26 -0.88 -1.49
CA LEU A 278 -0.95 -2.13 -1.80
C LEU A 278 -1.56 -2.05 -3.19
N THR A 279 -1.28 -3.03 -4.04
CA THR A 279 -1.93 -3.20 -5.32
C THR A 279 -2.77 -4.47 -5.29
N VAL A 280 -4.07 -4.33 -5.54
CA VAL A 280 -5.02 -5.43 -5.62
C VAL A 280 -5.54 -5.56 -7.04
N SER A 281 -5.48 -6.75 -7.61
CA SER A 281 -6.06 -7.06 -8.91
C SER A 281 -7.48 -7.58 -8.75
N LEU A 282 -8.40 -7.10 -9.59
CA LEU A 282 -9.80 -7.50 -9.62
C LEU A 282 -10.17 -7.97 -11.03
N GLN A 283 -11.05 -8.96 -11.11
CA GLN A 283 -11.64 -9.41 -12.36
C GLN A 283 -13.16 -9.35 -12.27
N GLY A 284 -13.80 -8.88 -13.31
CA GLY A 284 -15.26 -8.79 -13.41
C GLY A 284 -15.69 -7.99 -14.63
N ASP A 285 -16.71 -8.46 -15.32
CA ASP A 285 -17.21 -7.84 -16.55
C ASP A 285 -17.98 -6.55 -16.31
N ASP A 286 -18.50 -6.36 -15.08
CA ASP A 286 -19.32 -5.21 -14.68
C ASP A 286 -18.55 -4.11 -13.98
N LEU A 287 -17.22 -4.26 -13.83
CA LEU A 287 -16.35 -3.24 -13.20
C LEU A 287 -16.06 -2.10 -14.17
N ARG A 288 -15.97 -0.89 -13.63
CA ARG A 288 -15.67 0.32 -14.41
C ARG A 288 -14.47 1.06 -13.81
N SER A 289 -13.63 1.60 -14.67
CA SER A 289 -12.56 2.49 -14.23
C SER A 289 -13.14 3.78 -13.64
N GLY A 290 -12.53 4.28 -12.55
CA GLY A 290 -13.02 5.44 -11.80
C GLY A 290 -14.05 5.11 -10.72
N GLU A 291 -14.58 3.90 -10.67
CA GLU A 291 -15.51 3.44 -9.64
C GLU A 291 -14.81 3.36 -8.28
N LYS A 292 -15.48 3.84 -7.24
CA LYS A 292 -14.93 3.78 -5.87
C LYS A 292 -15.04 2.37 -5.33
N ALA A 293 -13.93 1.87 -4.80
CA ALA A 293 -13.84 0.58 -4.14
C ALA A 293 -13.31 0.76 -2.72
N ARG A 294 -13.93 0.09 -1.76
CA ARG A 294 -13.53 0.08 -0.36
C ARG A 294 -12.96 -1.29 0.00
N ILE A 295 -11.80 -1.28 0.62
CA ILE A 295 -11.19 -2.47 1.20
C ILE A 295 -11.28 -2.36 2.72
N THR A 296 -11.72 -3.44 3.36
CA THR A 296 -11.63 -3.62 4.81
C THR A 296 -10.68 -4.79 5.06
N LEU A 297 -9.57 -4.50 5.68
CA LEU A 297 -8.59 -5.49 6.10
C LEU A 297 -8.77 -5.71 7.60
N ALA A 298 -8.97 -6.94 8.01
CA ALA A 298 -8.95 -7.32 9.42
C ALA A 298 -8.16 -8.63 9.51
N LYS A 299 -7.03 -8.59 10.19
CA LYS A 299 -6.21 -9.78 10.40
C LYS A 299 -5.86 -9.89 11.88
N SER A 300 -6.16 -11.03 12.46
CA SER A 300 -5.78 -11.37 13.83
C SER A 300 -4.31 -11.73 13.89
N GLY A 301 -3.62 -11.22 14.92
CA GLY A 301 -2.25 -11.60 15.26
C GLY A 301 -2.19 -12.99 15.90
N ASN A 302 -1.07 -13.28 16.57
CA ASN A 302 -0.89 -14.57 17.24
C ASN A 302 -1.87 -14.77 18.40
N PRO A 303 -2.55 -15.92 18.47
CA PRO A 303 -3.39 -16.25 19.61
C PRO A 303 -2.54 -16.47 20.87
N GLY A 304 -3.11 -16.14 22.04
CA GLY A 304 -2.49 -16.40 23.34
C GLY A 304 -1.63 -15.25 23.90
N THR A 305 -1.71 -14.06 23.31
CA THR A 305 -1.09 -12.84 23.84
C THR A 305 -1.99 -12.16 24.86
N LEU A 306 -1.39 -11.37 25.77
CA LEU A 306 -2.14 -10.48 26.66
C LEU A 306 -2.23 -9.09 26.03
N LEU A 307 -3.44 -8.54 26.01
CA LEU A 307 -3.71 -7.23 25.45
C LEU A 307 -3.74 -6.18 26.56
N ILE A 308 -3.01 -5.07 26.32
CA ILE A 308 -2.99 -3.90 27.19
C ILE A 308 -3.15 -2.63 26.33
N PRO A 309 -3.68 -1.52 26.86
CA PRO A 309 -3.73 -0.25 26.13
C PRO A 309 -2.32 0.27 25.78
N ASN A 310 -2.12 0.85 24.59
CA ASN A 310 -0.82 1.42 24.20
C ASN A 310 -0.31 2.49 25.18
N ALA A 311 -1.22 3.26 25.78
CA ALA A 311 -0.90 4.34 26.72
C ALA A 311 -0.12 3.88 27.96
N VAL A 312 -0.15 2.58 28.31
CA VAL A 312 0.54 2.05 29.49
C VAL A 312 1.97 1.63 29.23
N VAL A 313 2.32 1.42 27.97
CA VAL A 313 3.66 0.95 27.56
C VAL A 313 4.63 2.12 27.59
N ARG A 314 5.74 1.90 28.29
CA ARG A 314 6.86 2.85 28.37
C ARG A 314 8.13 2.16 27.92
N GLU A 315 9.05 2.93 27.37
CA GLU A 315 10.35 2.43 26.93
C GLU A 315 11.46 3.21 27.61
N ASP A 316 12.52 2.51 27.95
CA ASP A 316 13.82 3.07 28.39
C ASP A 316 14.98 2.27 27.78
N ASP A 317 16.19 2.57 28.19
CA ASP A 317 17.41 1.90 27.70
C ASP A 317 17.44 0.38 27.99
N ALA A 318 16.61 -0.10 28.90
CA ALA A 318 16.48 -1.52 29.26
C ALA A 318 15.37 -2.25 28.50
N GLY A 319 14.55 -1.52 27.71
CA GLY A 319 13.45 -2.05 26.91
C GLY A 319 12.06 -1.59 27.35
N ALA A 320 11.03 -2.24 26.82
CA ALA A 320 9.64 -1.90 27.11
C ALA A 320 9.24 -2.38 28.51
N PHE A 321 8.49 -1.54 29.24
CA PHE A 321 7.98 -1.86 30.56
C PHE A 321 6.62 -1.20 30.81
N VAL A 322 5.91 -1.69 31.82
CA VAL A 322 4.68 -1.12 32.35
C VAL A 322 4.75 -1.00 33.87
N TYR A 323 3.91 -0.16 34.46
CA TYR A 323 3.70 -0.19 35.90
C TYR A 323 2.48 -1.05 36.22
N THR A 324 2.69 -2.07 37.07
CA THR A 324 1.64 -2.96 37.58
C THR A 324 1.30 -2.61 39.03
N VAL A 325 0.11 -2.99 39.47
CA VAL A 325 -0.31 -2.81 40.86
C VAL A 325 -0.12 -4.12 41.62
N GLU A 326 0.73 -4.09 42.63
CA GLU A 326 0.94 -5.22 43.56
C GLU A 326 0.27 -4.92 44.94
N SER A 327 -0.53 -5.86 45.40
CA SER A 327 -1.12 -5.79 46.72
C SER A 327 -0.22 -6.44 47.76
N ARG A 328 0.08 -5.71 48.83
CA ARG A 328 0.83 -6.26 50.01
C ARG A 328 -0.05 -6.17 51.24
N GLU A 329 -0.19 -7.30 51.88
CA GLU A 329 -0.93 -7.38 53.15
C GLU A 329 -0.15 -6.72 54.27
N GLY A 330 -0.81 -5.85 55.04
CA GLY A 330 -0.25 -5.15 56.16
C GLY A 330 -1.15 -5.22 57.38
N PRO A 331 -0.63 -4.94 58.58
CA PRO A 331 -1.42 -5.02 59.86
C PRO A 331 -2.63 -4.09 59.92
N LEU A 332 -2.72 -3.09 59.05
CA LEU A 332 -3.79 -2.10 58.97
C LEU A 332 -4.57 -2.17 57.65
N GLY A 333 -4.53 -3.30 56.94
CA GLY A 333 -5.17 -3.53 55.65
C GLY A 333 -4.20 -3.62 54.50
N ASN A 334 -4.71 -3.90 53.29
CA ASN A 334 -3.90 -4.05 52.09
C ASN A 334 -3.37 -2.70 51.61
N ALA A 335 -2.10 -2.67 51.26
CA ALA A 335 -1.46 -1.53 50.63
C ALA A 335 -1.07 -1.90 49.17
N TYR A 336 -1.29 -0.98 48.24
CA TYR A 336 -1.04 -1.18 46.82
C TYR A 336 0.21 -0.39 46.41
N TYR A 337 1.08 -1.05 45.64
CA TYR A 337 2.35 -0.49 45.21
C TYR A 337 2.48 -0.57 43.68
N ALA A 338 3.02 0.47 43.11
CA ALA A 338 3.38 0.47 41.72
C ALA A 338 4.72 -0.27 41.55
N VAL A 339 4.72 -1.33 40.74
CA VAL A 339 5.92 -2.14 40.47
C VAL A 339 6.23 -2.03 38.98
N ARG A 340 7.49 -1.75 38.65
CA ARG A 340 7.97 -1.74 37.28
C ARG A 340 8.13 -3.17 36.78
N THR A 341 7.40 -3.53 35.72
CA THR A 341 7.40 -4.86 35.13
C THR A 341 7.88 -4.75 33.68
N GLY A 342 9.02 -5.36 33.36
CA GLY A 342 9.51 -5.46 31.98
C GLY A 342 8.61 -6.38 31.17
N ILE A 343 8.34 -6.00 29.92
CA ILE A 343 7.47 -6.75 29.01
C ILE A 343 8.15 -7.03 27.68
N VAL A 344 7.76 -8.14 27.05
CA VAL A 344 8.13 -8.45 25.66
C VAL A 344 6.93 -8.19 24.78
N VAL A 345 7.00 -7.13 23.96
CA VAL A 345 5.93 -6.74 23.04
C VAL A 345 5.94 -7.68 21.82
N ALA A 346 4.79 -8.29 21.53
CA ALA A 346 4.58 -9.13 20.34
C ALA A 346 4.16 -8.31 19.12
N GLY A 347 3.50 -7.17 19.34
CA GLY A 347 3.02 -6.24 18.32
C GLY A 347 2.09 -5.21 18.93
N SER A 348 1.80 -4.15 18.20
CA SER A 348 0.81 -3.14 18.63
C SER A 348 0.00 -2.66 17.43
N ASN A 349 -1.23 -2.23 17.68
CA ASN A 349 -2.06 -1.47 16.74
C ASN A 349 -2.27 -0.05 17.28
N GLY A 350 -3.12 0.77 16.64
CA GLY A 350 -3.35 2.15 17.07
C GLY A 350 -3.88 2.32 18.52
N HIS A 351 -4.35 1.27 19.20
CA HIS A 351 -5.02 1.35 20.51
C HIS A 351 -4.47 0.37 21.53
N THR A 352 -4.00 -0.79 21.12
CA THR A 352 -3.70 -1.94 21.97
C THR A 352 -2.35 -2.54 21.63
N THR A 353 -1.59 -2.91 22.67
CA THR A 353 -0.32 -3.66 22.55
C THR A 353 -0.54 -5.09 23.02
N ALA A 354 -0.07 -6.04 22.21
CA ALA A 354 0.00 -7.45 22.56
C ALA A 354 1.33 -7.76 23.24
N VAL A 355 1.28 -8.41 24.39
CA VAL A 355 2.43 -8.79 25.22
C VAL A 355 2.53 -10.29 25.28
N ASN A 356 3.73 -10.81 24.94
CA ASN A 356 4.04 -12.24 25.03
C ASN A 356 4.51 -12.66 26.41
N GLU A 357 5.33 -11.82 27.06
CA GLU A 357 5.97 -12.15 28.34
C GLU A 357 6.02 -10.94 29.25
N GLY A 358 6.00 -11.18 30.55
CA GLY A 358 6.13 -10.14 31.57
C GLY A 358 4.84 -9.80 32.31
N LEU A 359 3.68 -10.23 31.81
CA LEU A 359 2.38 -10.02 32.47
C LEU A 359 1.63 -11.34 32.64
N PHE A 360 0.69 -11.34 33.56
CA PHE A 360 -0.25 -12.45 33.79
C PHE A 360 -1.67 -11.99 33.48
N GLU A 361 -2.54 -12.93 33.13
CA GLU A 361 -3.97 -12.68 32.94
C GLU A 361 -4.59 -12.07 34.19
N GLY A 362 -5.39 -11.02 34.03
CA GLY A 362 -6.02 -10.32 35.11
C GLY A 362 -5.12 -9.34 35.87
N GLN A 363 -3.85 -9.21 35.51
CA GLN A 363 -2.93 -8.28 36.15
C GLN A 363 -3.31 -6.83 35.83
N GLN A 364 -3.37 -5.99 36.89
CA GLN A 364 -3.74 -4.58 36.78
C GLN A 364 -2.52 -3.76 36.37
N VAL A 365 -2.61 -3.10 35.20
CA VAL A 365 -1.61 -2.17 34.70
C VAL A 365 -2.08 -0.73 34.85
N ILE A 366 -1.18 0.18 35.24
CA ILE A 366 -1.50 1.59 35.50
C ILE A 366 -1.57 2.35 34.17
N VAL A 367 -2.75 2.88 33.87
CA VAL A 367 -3.01 3.67 32.66
C VAL A 367 -2.67 5.13 32.89
N ASP A 368 -3.11 5.68 34.03
CA ASP A 368 -2.96 7.09 34.37
C ASP A 368 -2.84 7.27 35.88
N SER A 369 -2.29 8.40 36.28
CA SER A 369 -2.10 8.72 37.69
C SER A 369 -2.15 10.23 37.93
N THR A 370 -2.69 10.63 39.13
CA THR A 370 -2.74 12.04 39.52
C THR A 370 -1.38 12.68 39.76
N ASP A 371 -0.36 11.88 40.09
CA ASP A 371 1.01 12.31 40.38
C ASP A 371 2.01 11.37 39.68
N PRO A 372 3.23 11.81 39.40
CA PRO A 372 4.27 10.97 38.79
C PRO A 372 4.54 9.71 39.63
N ILE A 373 4.49 8.55 38.96
CA ILE A 373 4.74 7.25 39.60
C ILE A 373 6.21 6.90 39.47
N ILE A 374 6.78 6.47 40.58
CA ILE A 374 8.13 5.90 40.67
C ILE A 374 7.98 4.47 41.18
N GLU A 375 8.89 3.58 40.80
CA GLU A 375 8.92 2.21 41.31
C GLU A 375 8.86 2.15 42.85
N GLY A 376 8.00 1.30 43.36
CA GLY A 376 7.76 1.17 44.82
C GLY A 376 6.86 2.22 45.43
N SER A 377 6.34 3.18 44.66
CA SER A 377 5.37 4.17 45.20
C SER A 377 4.09 3.50 45.66
N ARG A 378 3.61 3.88 46.85
CA ARG A 378 2.31 3.45 47.34
C ARG A 378 1.22 4.22 46.58
N VAL A 379 0.24 3.50 46.07
CA VAL A 379 -0.83 4.05 45.22
C VAL A 379 -2.23 3.69 45.76
N ARG A 380 -3.24 4.42 45.33
CA ARG A 380 -4.66 4.15 45.61
C ARG A 380 -5.42 3.99 44.29
N TYR A 381 -6.20 2.93 44.14
CA TYR A 381 -7.06 2.70 42.99
C TYR A 381 -8.48 2.36 43.41
#